data_e275bd5a060cacfb61cb4e241e6e9b17
#
_entry.id   e275bd5a060cacfb61cb4e241e6e9b17
#
_cell.length_a   1.000
_cell.length_b   1.000
_cell.length_c   1.000
_cell.angle_alpha   90.00
_cell.angle_beta   90.00
_cell.angle_gamma   90.00
#
_symmetry.space_group_name_H-M   'P 1'
#
loop_
_entity.id
_entity.type
_entity.pdbx_description
1 polymer ?
#
loop_
_entity_poly.entity_id
_entity_poly.type
_entity_poly.pdbx_seq_one_letter_code
_entity_poly.pdbx_strand_id
1 'polypeptide(L)'
;PGAWIDIEKPFWWDVPVWLASGKMNSIGLANNHMCRSQMLPTEAWGKPRDTGRLPAPRGNGFWTQEIYSHLLNTGLRLPPSAGSASGVLPNPVGYNRVYVHLDGKFSGDAWWRGLAAGRCFVSKGPLLLARADGQWPGAVIKSSKPRRIKIELDLTSWDRVRDLEVIQNGKVIQRVACTRARNQKHTVEITPKESGWFLVRAIADNPKTFRFASPGPFCVEIGPTKRRISRGSTQFFLDWVDERIGRVRKNIADENERQQVLEYHLAARRWWSNRLSESRAR
;
A
#
# COMPACT_ATOMS: atom_id res chain seq x y z
N PRO A 1 0.28 -20.23 -17.08
CA PRO A 1 0.46 -19.01 -16.28
C PRO A 1 -0.57 -19.01 -15.16
N GLY A 2 -0.11 -18.84 -13.91
CA GLY A 2 -1.01 -18.77 -12.75
C GLY A 2 -1.90 -17.52 -12.81
N ALA A 3 -3.03 -17.55 -12.10
CA ALA A 3 -3.91 -16.40 -11.96
C ALA A 3 -3.22 -15.30 -11.14
N TRP A 4 -3.47 -14.05 -11.50
CA TRP A 4 -3.10 -12.89 -10.69
C TRP A 4 -4.17 -12.65 -9.64
N ILE A 5 -3.80 -12.63 -8.36
CA ILE A 5 -4.73 -12.43 -7.26
C ILE A 5 -4.42 -11.07 -6.61
N ASP A 6 -5.41 -10.18 -6.67
CA ASP A 6 -5.32 -8.83 -6.11
C ASP A 6 -6.24 -8.68 -4.89
N ILE A 7 -5.72 -8.03 -3.84
CA ILE A 7 -6.53 -7.60 -2.71
C ILE A 7 -7.09 -6.21 -3.03
N GLU A 8 -8.27 -6.12 -3.63
CA GLU A 8 -8.85 -4.85 -4.08
C GLU A 8 -9.06 -3.84 -2.94
N LYS A 9 -9.46 -4.32 -1.75
CA LYS A 9 -9.67 -3.45 -0.57
C LYS A 9 -8.83 -3.92 0.62
N PRO A 10 -7.81 -3.16 1.03
CA PRO A 10 -6.91 -3.54 2.11
C PRO A 10 -7.57 -3.70 3.48
N PHE A 11 -8.76 -3.13 3.68
CA PHE A 11 -9.48 -3.17 4.97
C PHE A 11 -10.48 -4.32 5.11
N TRP A 12 -10.59 -5.26 4.16
CA TRP A 12 -11.47 -6.40 4.29
C TRP A 12 -11.01 -7.35 5.39
N TRP A 13 -11.99 -7.93 6.14
CA TRP A 13 -11.71 -8.69 7.35
C TRP A 13 -10.71 -9.83 7.18
N ASP A 14 -10.69 -10.48 6.02
CA ASP A 14 -9.86 -11.64 5.79
C ASP A 14 -8.49 -11.31 5.17
N VAL A 15 -8.16 -10.02 5.04
CA VAL A 15 -6.86 -9.57 4.49
C VAL A 15 -5.66 -10.21 5.21
N PRO A 16 -5.60 -10.29 6.54
CA PRO A 16 -4.48 -10.96 7.21
C PRO A 16 -4.37 -12.44 6.89
N VAL A 17 -5.51 -13.11 6.63
CA VAL A 17 -5.55 -14.54 6.23
C VAL A 17 -4.99 -14.68 4.83
N TRP A 18 -5.42 -13.83 3.90
CA TRP A 18 -4.93 -13.83 2.52
C TRP A 18 -3.44 -13.53 2.44
N LEU A 19 -2.95 -12.56 3.21
CA LEU A 19 -1.52 -12.25 3.29
C LEU A 19 -0.69 -13.43 3.82
N ALA A 20 -1.17 -14.10 4.87
CA ALA A 20 -0.51 -15.27 5.45
C ALA A 20 -0.46 -16.46 4.49
N SER A 21 -1.40 -16.56 3.52
CA SER A 21 -1.40 -17.62 2.51
C SER A 21 -0.23 -17.53 1.52
N GLY A 22 0.38 -16.34 1.38
CA GLY A 22 1.46 -16.08 0.41
C GLY A 22 1.02 -16.08 -1.06
N LYS A 23 -0.29 -16.15 -1.34
CA LYS A 23 -0.82 -16.28 -2.71
C LYS A 23 -1.17 -14.92 -3.36
N MET A 24 -1.13 -13.83 -2.61
CA MET A 24 -1.49 -12.50 -3.11
C MET A 24 -0.36 -11.90 -3.95
N ASN A 25 -0.73 -11.28 -5.07
CA ASN A 25 0.20 -10.69 -6.02
C ASN A 25 0.25 -9.15 -5.93
N SER A 26 -0.84 -8.51 -5.50
CA SER A 26 -0.94 -7.05 -5.36
C SER A 26 -1.99 -6.66 -4.32
N ILE A 27 -2.01 -5.37 -3.97
CA ILE A 27 -2.97 -4.83 -3.01
C ILE A 27 -3.46 -3.44 -3.44
N GLY A 28 -4.77 -3.24 -3.44
CA GLY A 28 -5.47 -2.06 -3.92
C GLY A 28 -5.25 -0.84 -3.04
N LEU A 29 -4.33 0.02 -3.44
CA LEU A 29 -4.07 1.29 -2.75
C LEU A 29 -5.08 2.37 -3.13
N ALA A 30 -5.65 2.32 -4.35
CA ALA A 30 -6.80 3.11 -4.77
C ALA A 30 -7.95 2.17 -5.11
N ASN A 31 -9.00 2.19 -4.31
CA ASN A 31 -10.15 1.32 -4.42
C ASN A 31 -11.44 2.10 -4.71
N ASN A 32 -12.53 1.40 -4.92
CA ASN A 32 -13.81 1.96 -5.30
C ASN A 32 -14.48 2.85 -4.23
N HIS A 33 -14.05 2.80 -2.96
CA HIS A 33 -14.50 3.73 -1.93
C HIS A 33 -14.01 5.16 -2.18
N MET A 34 -12.95 5.31 -2.96
CA MET A 34 -12.43 6.59 -3.41
C MET A 34 -13.12 6.97 -4.73
N CYS A 35 -14.36 7.47 -4.66
CA CYS A 35 -15.15 7.82 -5.83
C CYS A 35 -14.66 9.12 -6.48
N ARG A 36 -15.12 9.39 -7.69
CA ARG A 36 -14.72 10.55 -8.50
C ARG A 36 -14.90 11.88 -7.78
N SER A 37 -16.04 12.06 -7.13
CA SER A 37 -16.44 13.33 -6.52
C SER A 37 -16.61 13.27 -5.01
N GLN A 38 -16.52 12.08 -4.42
CA GLN A 38 -16.72 11.87 -2.98
C GLN A 38 -15.95 10.64 -2.50
N MET A 39 -15.98 10.41 -1.20
CA MET A 39 -15.55 9.17 -0.56
C MET A 39 -16.75 8.40 -0.06
N LEU A 40 -16.75 7.08 -0.09
CA LEU A 40 -17.68 6.30 0.71
C LEU A 40 -17.32 6.48 2.19
N PRO A 41 -18.30 6.74 3.06
CA PRO A 41 -18.03 7.20 4.43
C PRO A 41 -17.50 6.10 5.36
N THR A 42 -17.72 4.82 5.00
CA THR A 42 -17.38 3.67 5.83
C THR A 42 -16.46 2.70 5.08
N GLU A 43 -15.99 1.68 5.76
CA GLU A 43 -15.26 0.54 5.21
C GLU A 43 -16.20 -0.58 4.73
N ALA A 44 -17.48 -0.27 4.54
CA ALA A 44 -18.54 -1.26 4.27
C ALA A 44 -18.49 -2.38 5.33
N TRP A 45 -18.28 -3.62 4.92
CA TRP A 45 -18.19 -4.77 5.83
C TRP A 45 -16.76 -5.10 6.26
N GLY A 46 -15.81 -4.21 6.02
CA GLY A 46 -14.41 -4.40 6.40
C GLY A 46 -14.10 -3.98 7.83
N LYS A 47 -12.80 -4.06 8.20
CA LYS A 47 -12.29 -3.58 9.47
C LYS A 47 -12.40 -2.05 9.53
N PRO A 48 -13.16 -1.49 10.48
CA PRO A 48 -13.37 -0.06 10.57
C PRO A 48 -12.08 0.66 11.00
N ARG A 49 -11.90 1.88 10.50
CA ARG A 49 -10.90 2.80 10.99
C ARG A 49 -11.34 3.44 12.32
N ASP A 50 -10.39 4.00 13.03
CA ASP A 50 -10.68 4.97 14.09
C ASP A 50 -11.13 6.30 13.44
N THR A 51 -12.42 6.60 13.51
CA THR A 51 -13.01 7.80 12.92
C THR A 51 -12.65 9.09 13.65
N GLY A 52 -12.26 9.02 14.92
CA GLY A 52 -11.73 10.16 15.68
C GLY A 52 -10.38 10.61 15.13
N ARG A 53 -9.49 9.64 14.86
CA ARG A 53 -8.15 9.88 14.29
C ARG A 53 -8.18 10.10 12.78
N LEU A 54 -9.03 9.38 12.06
CA LEU A 54 -9.16 9.43 10.61
C LEU A 54 -10.60 9.81 10.21
N PRO A 55 -11.00 11.09 10.36
CA PRO A 55 -12.36 11.51 10.11
C PRO A 55 -12.73 11.50 8.62
N ALA A 56 -14.05 11.44 8.36
CA ALA A 56 -14.60 11.66 7.03
C ALA A 56 -14.28 13.10 6.53
N PRO A 57 -14.26 13.33 5.20
CA PRO A 57 -14.50 12.34 4.16
C PRO A 57 -13.24 11.50 3.79
N ARG A 58 -12.03 11.96 4.09
CA ARG A 58 -10.77 11.41 3.57
C ARG A 58 -10.18 10.28 4.41
N GLY A 59 -10.75 9.99 5.57
CA GLY A 59 -10.22 9.03 6.54
C GLY A 59 -10.05 7.61 5.99
N ASN A 60 -10.98 7.13 5.15
CA ASN A 60 -10.84 5.82 4.49
C ASN A 60 -9.60 5.76 3.59
N GLY A 61 -9.30 6.85 2.86
CA GLY A 61 -8.08 6.93 2.03
C GLY A 61 -6.81 6.82 2.87
N PHE A 62 -6.73 7.53 3.99
CA PHE A 62 -5.61 7.42 4.92
C PHE A 62 -5.52 6.04 5.57
N TRP A 63 -6.66 5.44 5.95
CA TRP A 63 -6.71 4.09 6.50
C TRP A 63 -6.15 3.04 5.53
N THR A 64 -6.53 3.13 4.25
CA THR A 64 -5.97 2.28 3.19
C THR A 64 -4.44 2.40 3.11
N GLN A 65 -3.91 3.62 3.16
CA GLN A 65 -2.46 3.88 3.13
C GLN A 65 -1.75 3.35 4.38
N GLU A 66 -2.39 3.46 5.54
CA GLU A 66 -1.86 2.97 6.81
C GLU A 66 -1.74 1.45 6.84
N ILE A 67 -2.81 0.73 6.42
CA ILE A 67 -2.76 -0.73 6.30
C ILE A 67 -1.64 -1.17 5.36
N TYR A 68 -1.48 -0.48 4.22
CA TYR A 68 -0.38 -0.77 3.30
C TYR A 68 0.99 -0.54 3.95
N SER A 69 1.15 0.51 4.72
CA SER A 69 2.37 0.77 5.49
C SER A 69 2.66 -0.33 6.52
N HIS A 70 1.63 -0.78 7.24
CA HIS A 70 1.76 -1.93 8.14
C HIS A 70 2.19 -3.19 7.39
N LEU A 71 1.59 -3.47 6.23
CA LEU A 71 1.98 -4.61 5.39
C LEU A 71 3.47 -4.55 5.05
N LEU A 72 3.94 -3.45 4.48
CA LEU A 72 5.33 -3.28 4.10
C LEU A 72 6.28 -3.40 5.31
N ASN A 73 5.86 -2.90 6.46
CA ASN A 73 6.61 -2.99 7.72
C ASN A 73 6.74 -4.42 8.26
N THR A 74 5.87 -5.36 7.85
CA THR A 74 6.06 -6.78 8.16
C THR A 74 7.11 -7.47 7.27
N GLY A 75 7.73 -6.72 6.36
CA GLY A 75 8.69 -7.24 5.40
C GLY A 75 8.07 -7.94 4.18
N LEU A 76 6.74 -7.93 4.05
CA LEU A 76 6.07 -8.37 2.83
C LEU A 76 6.27 -7.32 1.73
N ARG A 77 6.41 -7.77 0.50
CA ARG A 77 6.65 -6.92 -0.68
C ARG A 77 5.55 -7.20 -1.70
N LEU A 78 4.45 -6.49 -1.61
CA LEU A 78 3.39 -6.51 -2.59
C LEU A 78 3.32 -5.17 -3.33
N PRO A 79 3.26 -5.15 -4.66
CA PRO A 79 3.06 -3.93 -5.41
C PRO A 79 1.66 -3.36 -5.13
N PRO A 80 1.51 -2.03 -5.16
CA PRO A 80 0.20 -1.42 -5.06
C PRO A 80 -0.56 -1.59 -6.38
N SER A 81 -1.86 -1.79 -6.28
CA SER A 81 -2.80 -1.84 -7.39
C SER A 81 -3.91 -0.79 -7.27
N ALA A 82 -4.77 -0.70 -8.27
CA ALA A 82 -5.91 0.20 -8.28
C ALA A 82 -7.09 -0.39 -9.04
N GLY A 83 -8.31 -0.15 -8.53
CA GLY A 83 -9.54 -0.55 -9.15
C GLY A 83 -10.66 0.46 -8.93
N SER A 84 -11.53 0.66 -9.94
CA SER A 84 -12.65 1.62 -9.90
C SER A 84 -13.99 0.98 -9.60
N ALA A 85 -14.13 -0.35 -9.76
CA ALA A 85 -15.40 -1.08 -9.75
C ALA A 85 -16.48 -0.36 -10.57
N SER A 86 -16.13 0.00 -11.82
CA SER A 86 -17.02 0.70 -12.74
C SER A 86 -18.25 -0.15 -13.04
N GLY A 87 -19.43 0.46 -13.03
CA GLY A 87 -20.72 -0.23 -13.18
C GLY A 87 -21.37 -0.63 -11.85
N VAL A 88 -20.63 -0.72 -10.76
CA VAL A 88 -21.16 -0.96 -9.40
C VAL A 88 -21.36 0.37 -8.68
N LEU A 89 -20.43 1.29 -8.85
CA LEU A 89 -20.44 2.63 -8.27
C LEU A 89 -20.33 3.68 -9.38
N PRO A 90 -20.67 4.96 -9.12
CA PRO A 90 -20.62 6.03 -10.12
C PRO A 90 -19.17 6.45 -10.43
N ASN A 91 -18.32 5.48 -10.70
CA ASN A 91 -16.94 5.67 -11.10
C ASN A 91 -16.78 5.27 -12.58
N PRO A 92 -16.24 6.15 -13.43
CA PRO A 92 -15.93 5.79 -14.81
C PRO A 92 -14.80 4.73 -14.85
N VAL A 93 -14.77 3.95 -15.91
CA VAL A 93 -13.69 2.99 -16.18
C VAL A 93 -12.33 3.70 -16.12
N GLY A 94 -11.37 3.13 -15.43
CA GLY A 94 -10.02 3.67 -15.32
C GLY A 94 -9.91 4.96 -14.51
N TYR A 95 -10.87 5.27 -13.64
CA TYR A 95 -10.77 6.44 -12.76
C TYR A 95 -9.68 6.27 -11.70
N ASN A 96 -9.65 5.13 -11.00
CA ASN A 96 -8.50 4.70 -10.20
C ASN A 96 -7.61 3.85 -11.11
N ARG A 97 -6.33 4.14 -11.17
CA ARG A 97 -5.40 3.56 -12.14
C ARG A 97 -4.09 3.13 -11.52
N VAL A 98 -3.57 2.02 -12.00
CA VAL A 98 -2.16 1.67 -11.85
C VAL A 98 -1.45 1.87 -13.19
N TYR A 99 -0.36 2.60 -13.15
CA TYR A 99 0.55 2.80 -14.29
C TYR A 99 1.79 1.94 -14.06
N VAL A 100 2.21 1.23 -15.08
CA VAL A 100 3.38 0.36 -15.02
C VAL A 100 4.44 0.89 -15.99
N HIS A 101 5.66 1.05 -15.50
CA HIS A 101 6.79 1.39 -16.33
C HIS A 101 7.25 0.17 -17.14
N LEU A 102 7.41 0.36 -18.44
CA LEU A 102 7.86 -0.65 -19.38
C LEU A 102 9.18 -0.21 -20.04
N ASP A 103 10.12 -1.15 -20.11
CA ASP A 103 11.34 -0.98 -20.88
C ASP A 103 11.06 -1.44 -22.33
N GLY A 104 10.65 -0.50 -23.20
CA GLY A 104 10.36 -0.78 -24.61
C GLY A 104 8.89 -0.86 -24.97
N LYS A 105 8.55 -1.66 -26.00
CA LYS A 105 7.19 -1.75 -26.53
C LYS A 105 6.21 -2.40 -25.54
N PHE A 106 4.97 -1.95 -25.57
CA PHE A 106 3.89 -2.54 -24.78
C PHE A 106 3.61 -3.98 -25.22
N SER A 107 3.50 -4.87 -24.21
CA SER A 107 2.85 -6.16 -24.32
C SER A 107 2.19 -6.49 -22.96
N GLY A 108 1.16 -7.32 -22.97
CA GLY A 108 0.49 -7.77 -21.73
C GLY A 108 1.49 -8.40 -20.75
N ASP A 109 2.35 -9.27 -21.25
CA ASP A 109 3.37 -9.93 -20.41
C ASP A 109 4.38 -8.94 -19.84
N ALA A 110 4.83 -7.93 -20.60
CA ALA A 110 5.73 -6.90 -20.10
C ALA A 110 5.05 -6.07 -19.00
N TRP A 111 3.76 -5.77 -19.18
CA TRP A 111 2.97 -5.05 -18.19
C TRP A 111 2.85 -5.84 -16.89
N TRP A 112 2.47 -7.12 -16.95
CA TRP A 112 2.37 -7.98 -15.77
C TRP A 112 3.71 -8.17 -15.06
N ARG A 113 4.80 -8.38 -15.81
CA ARG A 113 6.15 -8.44 -15.22
C ARG A 113 6.55 -7.12 -14.55
N GLY A 114 6.21 -5.99 -15.16
CA GLY A 114 6.46 -4.67 -14.59
C GLY A 114 5.70 -4.46 -13.28
N LEU A 115 4.42 -4.84 -13.24
CA LEU A 115 3.60 -4.77 -12.03
C LEU A 115 4.15 -5.69 -10.94
N ALA A 116 4.46 -6.94 -11.27
CA ALA A 116 5.04 -7.91 -10.33
C ALA A 116 6.37 -7.43 -9.72
N ALA A 117 7.16 -6.72 -10.51
CA ALA A 117 8.41 -6.10 -10.05
C ALA A 117 8.19 -4.80 -9.23
N GLY A 118 6.94 -4.34 -9.07
CA GLY A 118 6.63 -3.08 -8.38
C GLY A 118 7.02 -1.81 -9.16
N ARG A 119 7.36 -1.92 -10.46
CA ARG A 119 7.69 -0.79 -11.34
C ARG A 119 6.42 -0.02 -11.73
N CYS A 120 5.71 0.46 -10.74
CA CYS A 120 4.40 1.06 -10.94
C CYS A 120 4.18 2.27 -10.03
N PHE A 121 3.14 3.03 -10.36
CA PHE A 121 2.52 3.97 -9.44
C PHE A 121 1.00 3.90 -9.55
N VAL A 122 0.34 4.14 -8.44
CA VAL A 122 -1.12 4.25 -8.36
C VAL A 122 -1.50 5.72 -8.43
N SER A 123 -2.55 6.02 -9.17
CA SER A 123 -3.07 7.38 -9.30
C SER A 123 -4.58 7.43 -9.24
N LYS A 124 -5.03 8.48 -8.55
CA LYS A 124 -6.39 8.99 -8.56
C LYS A 124 -6.36 10.52 -8.77
N GLY A 125 -5.74 10.96 -9.85
CA GLY A 125 -5.63 12.37 -10.23
C GLY A 125 -4.21 12.77 -10.58
N PRO A 126 -3.33 13.08 -9.61
CA PRO A 126 -1.94 13.40 -9.88
C PRO A 126 -1.19 12.25 -10.57
N LEU A 127 -0.22 12.57 -11.41
CA LEU A 127 0.77 11.62 -11.91
C LEU A 127 2.09 11.91 -11.19
N LEU A 128 2.68 10.89 -10.58
CA LEU A 128 3.92 11.01 -9.84
C LEU A 128 4.90 9.90 -10.26
N LEU A 129 5.89 10.28 -11.05
CA LEU A 129 7.01 9.41 -11.37
C LEU A 129 8.12 9.61 -10.35
N ALA A 130 8.73 8.53 -9.92
CA ALA A 130 9.84 8.55 -8.98
C ALA A 130 10.99 7.66 -9.45
N ARG A 131 12.22 8.12 -9.25
CA ARG A 131 13.42 7.30 -9.41
C ARG A 131 14.31 7.49 -8.18
N ALA A 132 14.88 6.40 -7.69
CA ALA A 132 15.84 6.43 -6.59
C ALA A 132 17.19 5.92 -7.09
N ASP A 133 18.20 6.77 -7.11
CA ASP A 133 19.51 6.51 -7.74
C ASP A 133 19.33 5.97 -9.17
N GLY A 134 18.44 6.58 -9.96
CA GLY A 134 18.12 6.18 -11.32
C GLY A 134 17.22 4.93 -11.46
N GLN A 135 16.93 4.20 -10.38
CA GLN A 135 16.11 2.98 -10.40
C GLN A 135 14.62 3.28 -10.27
N TRP A 136 13.79 2.46 -10.88
CA TRP A 136 12.32 2.54 -10.77
C TRP A 136 11.83 1.97 -9.44
N PRO A 137 10.59 2.33 -8.99
CA PRO A 137 9.92 1.68 -7.86
C PRO A 137 9.98 0.16 -7.93
N GLY A 138 9.90 -0.51 -6.78
CA GLY A 138 10.11 -1.95 -6.67
C GLY A 138 11.59 -2.37 -6.54
N ALA A 139 12.52 -1.47 -6.85
CA ALA A 139 13.95 -1.76 -6.71
C ALA A 139 14.35 -2.04 -5.27
N VAL A 140 15.37 -2.90 -5.11
CA VAL A 140 16.02 -3.19 -3.84
C VAL A 140 17.40 -2.55 -3.83
N ILE A 141 17.55 -1.48 -3.09
CA ILE A 141 18.80 -0.72 -2.95
C ILE A 141 19.63 -1.36 -1.83
N LYS A 142 20.74 -1.96 -2.20
CA LYS A 142 21.62 -2.68 -1.27
C LYS A 142 22.85 -1.83 -0.92
N SER A 143 23.26 -1.88 0.35
CA SER A 143 24.49 -1.26 0.82
C SER A 143 25.03 -1.96 2.08
N SER A 144 26.36 -1.88 2.32
CA SER A 144 26.96 -2.41 3.54
C SER A 144 26.74 -1.51 4.76
N LYS A 145 26.51 -0.22 4.53
CA LYS A 145 26.31 0.82 5.57
C LYS A 145 25.29 1.86 5.11
N PRO A 146 24.73 2.67 6.03
CA PRO A 146 23.89 3.80 5.66
C PRO A 146 24.55 4.68 4.60
N ARG A 147 23.80 5.02 3.56
CA ARG A 147 24.27 5.93 2.50
C ARG A 147 23.15 6.85 2.03
N ARG A 148 23.54 7.93 1.39
CA ARG A 148 22.62 8.85 0.74
C ARG A 148 21.99 8.19 -0.49
N ILE A 149 20.69 8.41 -0.67
CA ILE A 149 19.89 8.01 -1.82
C ILE A 149 19.26 9.25 -2.40
N LYS A 150 19.52 9.53 -3.67
CA LYS A 150 18.91 10.63 -4.42
C LYS A 150 17.58 10.15 -4.99
N ILE A 151 16.49 10.89 -4.75
CA ILE A 151 15.16 10.61 -5.29
C ILE A 151 14.79 11.73 -6.25
N GLU A 152 14.55 11.39 -7.51
CA GLU A 152 14.08 12.29 -8.55
C GLU A 152 12.59 12.07 -8.75
N LEU A 153 11.83 13.18 -8.83
CA LEU A 153 10.38 13.18 -8.83
C LEU A 153 9.86 14.08 -9.95
N ASP A 154 8.98 13.53 -10.78
CA ASP A 154 8.21 14.27 -11.77
C ASP A 154 6.73 14.24 -11.37
N LEU A 155 6.19 15.40 -10.98
CA LEU A 155 4.79 15.59 -10.63
C LEU A 155 4.06 16.31 -11.75
N THR A 156 2.93 15.74 -12.20
CA THR A 156 1.95 16.42 -13.02
C THR A 156 0.58 16.34 -12.36
N SER A 157 -0.06 17.48 -12.10
CA SER A 157 -1.37 17.51 -11.44
C SER A 157 -2.23 18.67 -11.92
N TRP A 158 -3.54 18.39 -12.10
CA TRP A 158 -4.54 19.44 -12.29
C TRP A 158 -4.93 20.08 -10.97
N ASP A 159 -5.16 19.23 -9.93
CA ASP A 159 -5.45 19.72 -8.60
C ASP A 159 -4.15 20.17 -7.92
N ARG A 160 -4.24 21.16 -7.08
CA ARG A 160 -3.10 21.60 -6.28
C ARG A 160 -2.58 20.48 -5.37
N VAL A 161 -1.30 20.22 -5.42
CA VAL A 161 -0.55 19.45 -4.43
C VAL A 161 0.28 20.45 -3.63
N ARG A 162 0.16 20.46 -2.30
CA ARG A 162 0.90 21.42 -1.45
C ARG A 162 2.33 20.98 -1.24
N ASP A 163 2.50 19.70 -0.98
CA ASP A 163 3.80 19.08 -0.76
C ASP A 163 3.80 17.61 -1.20
N LEU A 164 4.99 17.09 -1.48
CA LEU A 164 5.24 15.67 -1.63
C LEU A 164 5.73 15.12 -0.29
N GLU A 165 5.13 14.04 0.16
CA GLU A 165 5.49 13.37 1.40
C GLU A 165 6.47 12.24 1.12
N VAL A 166 7.68 12.33 1.65
CA VAL A 166 8.63 11.21 1.67
C VAL A 166 8.34 10.37 2.91
N ILE A 167 7.95 9.13 2.69
CA ILE A 167 7.53 8.20 3.73
C ILE A 167 8.57 7.09 3.84
N GLN A 168 9.10 6.87 5.03
CA GLN A 168 10.02 5.77 5.34
C GLN A 168 9.44 4.95 6.48
N ASN A 169 9.30 3.64 6.27
CA ASN A 169 8.80 2.70 7.29
C ASN A 169 7.46 3.16 7.91
N GLY A 170 6.57 3.76 7.10
CA GLY A 170 5.26 4.25 7.50
C GLY A 170 5.22 5.64 8.14
N LYS A 171 6.36 6.32 8.26
CA LYS A 171 6.44 7.68 8.83
C LYS A 171 6.83 8.69 7.77
N VAL A 172 6.15 9.83 7.73
CA VAL A 172 6.59 10.97 6.92
C VAL A 172 7.87 11.52 7.53
N ILE A 173 8.98 11.41 6.81
CA ILE A 173 10.29 11.85 7.25
C ILE A 173 10.67 13.21 6.66
N GLN A 174 10.04 13.58 5.54
CA GLN A 174 10.29 14.85 4.86
C GLN A 174 9.08 15.28 4.04
N ARG A 175 8.87 16.58 3.92
CA ARG A 175 7.91 17.20 3.01
C ARG A 175 8.66 18.11 2.05
N VAL A 176 8.34 17.97 0.76
CA VAL A 176 8.92 18.77 -0.32
C VAL A 176 7.85 19.72 -0.82
N ALA A 177 8.00 21.00 -0.57
CA ALA A 177 7.01 22.00 -0.97
C ALA A 177 6.84 22.03 -2.50
N CYS A 178 5.59 22.04 -2.95
CA CYS A 178 5.21 22.16 -4.35
C CYS A 178 4.77 23.58 -4.69
N THR A 179 5.03 23.99 -5.91
CA THR A 179 4.53 25.26 -6.47
C THR A 179 3.08 25.10 -6.94
N ARG A 180 2.53 26.14 -7.57
CA ARG A 180 1.24 26.06 -8.26
C ARG A 180 1.36 25.56 -9.70
N ALA A 181 2.57 25.34 -10.20
CA ALA A 181 2.77 24.84 -11.55
C ALA A 181 2.19 23.43 -11.71
N ARG A 182 1.59 23.17 -12.86
CA ARG A 182 0.99 21.88 -13.17
C ARG A 182 2.04 20.77 -13.31
N ASN A 183 3.18 21.08 -13.89
CA ASN A 183 4.30 20.18 -14.08
C ASN A 183 5.46 20.65 -13.23
N GLN A 184 5.99 19.78 -12.41
CA GLN A 184 7.07 20.12 -11.47
C GLN A 184 8.07 18.97 -11.37
N LYS A 185 9.34 19.34 -11.26
CA LYS A 185 10.42 18.40 -11.00
C LYS A 185 11.02 18.70 -9.64
N HIS A 186 11.23 17.68 -8.86
CA HIS A 186 11.85 17.80 -7.55
C HIS A 186 12.98 16.79 -7.39
N THR A 187 13.93 17.13 -6.58
CA THR A 187 14.98 16.22 -6.13
C THR A 187 15.04 16.29 -4.62
N VAL A 188 15.08 15.13 -3.99
CA VAL A 188 15.20 15.00 -2.54
C VAL A 188 16.22 13.92 -2.21
N GLU A 189 16.89 14.05 -1.09
CA GLU A 189 17.86 13.08 -0.62
C GLU A 189 17.43 12.55 0.74
N ILE A 190 17.58 11.25 0.93
CA ILE A 190 17.39 10.59 2.22
C ILE A 190 18.61 9.75 2.57
N THR A 191 18.80 9.50 3.87
CA THR A 191 19.86 8.61 4.35
C THR A 191 19.27 7.59 5.32
N PRO A 192 18.67 6.50 4.81
CA PRO A 192 18.14 5.44 5.65
C PRO A 192 19.21 4.89 6.58
N LYS A 193 18.90 4.77 7.87
CA LYS A 193 19.82 4.26 8.89
C LYS A 193 19.70 2.75 9.12
N GLU A 194 18.61 2.16 8.67
CA GLU A 194 18.30 0.73 8.80
C GLU A 194 17.63 0.22 7.52
N SER A 195 17.62 -1.10 7.36
CA SER A 195 16.85 -1.76 6.29
C SER A 195 15.36 -1.46 6.45
N GLY A 196 14.63 -1.43 5.34
CA GLY A 196 13.21 -1.10 5.33
C GLY A 196 12.72 -0.74 3.94
N TRP A 197 11.85 0.23 3.88
CA TRP A 197 11.28 0.74 2.64
C TRP A 197 11.02 2.24 2.71
N PHE A 198 10.94 2.87 1.56
CA PHE A 198 10.45 4.23 1.43
C PHE A 198 9.64 4.37 0.14
N LEU A 199 8.77 5.35 0.13
CA LEU A 199 8.05 5.81 -1.06
C LEU A 199 7.79 7.31 -0.96
N VAL A 200 7.33 7.91 -2.04
CA VAL A 200 6.86 9.29 -2.06
C VAL A 200 5.38 9.31 -2.38
N ARG A 201 4.63 10.21 -1.76
CA ARG A 201 3.20 10.35 -1.98
C ARG A 201 2.84 11.81 -2.27
N ALA A 202 2.01 12.03 -3.27
CA ALA A 202 1.35 13.29 -3.56
C ALA A 202 -0.12 13.19 -3.16
N ILE A 203 -0.61 14.09 -2.32
CA ILE A 203 -2.04 14.20 -2.00
C ILE A 203 -2.54 15.55 -2.50
N ALA A 204 -3.53 15.51 -3.39
CA ALA A 204 -4.13 16.72 -3.93
C ALA A 204 -5.06 17.40 -2.90
N ASP A 205 -5.13 18.71 -2.98
CA ASP A 205 -5.95 19.55 -2.12
C ASP A 205 -7.42 19.52 -2.56
N ASN A 206 -8.04 18.36 -2.39
CA ASN A 206 -9.45 18.13 -2.69
C ASN A 206 -10.18 17.72 -1.41
N PRO A 207 -11.12 18.55 -0.91
CA PRO A 207 -11.78 18.26 0.37
C PRO A 207 -12.81 17.14 0.30
N LYS A 208 -13.34 16.81 -0.88
CA LYS A 208 -14.45 15.88 -1.04
C LYS A 208 -14.01 14.43 -1.26
N THR A 209 -12.84 14.23 -1.85
CA THR A 209 -12.36 12.90 -2.21
C THR A 209 -10.84 12.79 -2.03
N PHE A 210 -10.34 11.58 -1.83
CA PHE A 210 -8.91 11.33 -1.61
C PHE A 210 -8.19 11.19 -2.95
N ARG A 211 -7.81 12.32 -3.57
CA ARG A 211 -7.02 12.32 -4.80
C ARG A 211 -5.54 12.26 -4.47
N PHE A 212 -4.86 11.28 -4.99
CA PHE A 212 -3.45 11.05 -4.68
C PHE A 212 -2.72 10.33 -5.81
N ALA A 213 -1.40 10.35 -5.73
CA ALA A 213 -0.53 9.44 -6.44
C ALA A 213 0.54 8.87 -5.50
N SER A 214 0.84 7.60 -5.67
CA SER A 214 1.88 6.91 -4.90
C SER A 214 2.59 5.92 -5.81
N PRO A 215 3.88 6.11 -6.10
CA PRO A 215 4.74 5.06 -6.64
C PRO A 215 4.77 3.85 -5.73
N GLY A 216 5.11 2.68 -6.29
CA GLY A 216 5.47 1.50 -5.53
C GLY A 216 6.66 1.79 -4.60
N PRO A 217 6.84 1.04 -3.50
CA PRO A 217 7.92 1.26 -2.56
C PRO A 217 9.28 0.89 -3.16
N PHE A 218 10.30 1.62 -2.73
CA PHE A 218 11.70 1.20 -2.84
C PHE A 218 12.08 0.46 -1.57
N CYS A 219 12.75 -0.67 -1.70
CA CYS A 219 13.27 -1.42 -0.57
C CYS A 219 14.73 -1.06 -0.32
N VAL A 220 15.14 -1.01 0.94
CA VAL A 220 16.52 -0.76 1.34
C VAL A 220 17.00 -1.93 2.18
N GLU A 221 18.18 -2.47 1.82
CA GLU A 221 18.85 -3.54 2.57
C GLU A 221 20.24 -3.05 2.98
N ILE A 222 20.45 -2.90 4.30
CA ILE A 222 21.70 -2.40 4.87
C ILE A 222 22.36 -3.48 5.73
N GLY A 223 23.62 -3.78 5.41
CA GLY A 223 24.40 -4.78 6.12
C GLY A 223 23.80 -6.18 6.00
N PRO A 224 23.87 -6.99 7.06
CA PRO A 224 23.35 -8.37 7.05
C PRO A 224 21.83 -8.44 7.14
N THR A 225 21.16 -7.38 7.56
CA THR A 225 19.71 -7.35 7.76
C THR A 225 19.01 -7.08 6.44
N LYS A 226 18.54 -8.13 5.76
CA LYS A 226 17.89 -8.00 4.45
C LYS A 226 16.47 -7.44 4.53
N ARG A 227 15.74 -7.70 5.61
CA ARG A 227 14.35 -7.25 5.78
C ARG A 227 14.12 -6.76 7.20
N ARG A 228 13.51 -5.60 7.31
CA ARG A 228 13.00 -5.10 8.55
C ARG A 228 11.61 -5.72 8.79
N ILE A 229 11.41 -6.27 9.98
CA ILE A 229 10.10 -6.78 10.43
C ILE A 229 9.75 -6.03 11.70
N SER A 230 8.77 -5.14 11.60
CA SER A 230 8.29 -4.34 12.73
C SER A 230 7.39 -5.18 13.63
N ARG A 231 7.71 -5.23 14.92
CA ARG A 231 6.90 -5.89 15.93
C ARG A 231 5.48 -5.30 15.98
N GLY A 232 5.36 -3.96 16.02
CA GLY A 232 4.06 -3.30 16.11
C GLY A 232 3.17 -3.57 14.90
N SER A 233 3.74 -3.57 13.67
CA SER A 233 2.96 -3.87 12.47
C SER A 233 2.57 -5.34 12.36
N THR A 234 3.41 -6.25 12.84
CA THR A 234 3.09 -7.67 12.86
C THR A 234 2.02 -7.96 13.92
N GLN A 235 2.11 -7.32 15.09
CA GLN A 235 1.08 -7.40 16.14
C GLN A 235 -0.26 -6.88 15.63
N PHE A 236 -0.26 -5.76 14.88
CA PHE A 236 -1.48 -5.21 14.27
C PHE A 236 -2.24 -6.24 13.42
N PHE A 237 -1.56 -7.02 12.59
CA PHE A 237 -2.22 -8.07 11.80
C PHE A 237 -2.60 -9.28 12.66
N LEU A 238 -1.83 -9.63 13.68
CA LEU A 238 -2.17 -10.71 14.61
C LEU A 238 -3.45 -10.36 15.39
N ASP A 239 -3.54 -9.15 15.92
CA ASP A 239 -4.74 -8.67 16.63
C ASP A 239 -5.96 -8.65 15.71
N TRP A 240 -5.76 -8.29 14.43
CA TRP A 240 -6.82 -8.33 13.44
C TRP A 240 -7.32 -9.75 13.16
N VAL A 241 -6.42 -10.72 13.04
CA VAL A 241 -6.82 -12.14 12.91
C VAL A 241 -7.58 -12.61 14.14
N ASP A 242 -7.13 -12.28 15.35
CA ASP A 242 -7.77 -12.66 16.60
C ASP A 242 -9.19 -12.05 16.72
N GLU A 243 -9.36 -10.78 16.34
CA GLU A 243 -10.68 -10.16 16.25
C GLU A 243 -11.57 -10.89 15.23
N ARG A 244 -11.03 -11.22 14.05
CA ARG A 244 -11.79 -11.94 13.03
C ARG A 244 -12.21 -13.33 13.48
N ILE A 245 -11.36 -14.06 14.16
CA ILE A 245 -11.69 -15.36 14.76
C ILE A 245 -12.88 -15.24 15.72
N GLY A 246 -12.88 -14.21 16.59
CA GLY A 246 -14.00 -13.92 17.45
C GLY A 246 -15.31 -13.68 16.71
N ARG A 247 -15.25 -12.92 15.60
CA ARG A 247 -16.41 -12.66 14.73
C ARG A 247 -16.91 -13.92 14.02
N VAL A 248 -16.02 -14.76 13.51
CA VAL A 248 -16.37 -16.04 12.87
C VAL A 248 -17.12 -16.94 13.87
N ARG A 249 -16.59 -17.08 15.08
CA ARG A 249 -17.23 -17.89 16.15
C ARG A 249 -18.62 -17.39 16.52
N LYS A 250 -18.83 -16.07 16.49
CA LYS A 250 -20.12 -15.45 16.83
C LYS A 250 -21.14 -15.49 15.72
N ASN A 251 -20.71 -15.31 14.46
CA ASN A 251 -21.61 -14.99 13.35
C ASN A 251 -21.93 -16.19 12.45
N ILE A 252 -21.15 -17.25 12.47
CA ILE A 252 -21.43 -18.48 11.72
C ILE A 252 -22.10 -19.46 12.65
N ALA A 253 -23.39 -19.69 12.41
CA ALA A 253 -24.22 -20.56 13.26
C ALA A 253 -23.91 -22.04 13.04
N ASP A 254 -23.75 -22.47 11.77
CA ASP A 254 -23.43 -23.85 11.46
C ASP A 254 -22.03 -24.23 11.97
N GLU A 255 -21.96 -25.35 12.71
CA GLU A 255 -20.71 -25.79 13.34
C GLU A 255 -19.67 -26.24 12.31
N ASN A 256 -20.10 -26.97 11.27
CA ASN A 256 -19.17 -27.51 10.28
C ASN A 256 -18.60 -26.38 9.41
N GLU A 257 -19.44 -25.45 8.96
CA GLU A 257 -18.97 -24.26 8.25
C GLU A 257 -18.04 -23.41 9.12
N ARG A 258 -18.40 -23.22 10.38
CA ARG A 258 -17.59 -22.47 11.34
C ARG A 258 -16.21 -23.08 11.51
N GLN A 259 -16.11 -24.40 11.69
CA GLN A 259 -14.84 -25.11 11.83
C GLN A 259 -13.98 -24.99 10.56
N GLN A 260 -14.55 -25.19 9.38
CA GLN A 260 -13.84 -25.04 8.11
C GLN A 260 -13.26 -23.62 7.95
N VAL A 261 -14.05 -22.60 8.25
CA VAL A 261 -13.57 -21.20 8.18
C VAL A 261 -12.50 -20.93 9.22
N LEU A 262 -12.66 -21.43 10.45
CA LEU A 262 -11.69 -21.26 11.54
C LEU A 262 -10.33 -21.88 11.24
N GLU A 263 -10.26 -22.99 10.52
CA GLU A 263 -8.99 -23.64 10.15
C GLU A 263 -8.05 -22.65 9.42
N TYR A 264 -8.56 -21.92 8.44
CA TYR A 264 -7.78 -20.92 7.69
C TYR A 264 -7.34 -19.77 8.59
N HIS A 265 -8.20 -19.30 9.49
CA HIS A 265 -7.90 -18.20 10.39
C HIS A 265 -6.87 -18.62 11.46
N LEU A 266 -6.98 -19.82 12.01
CA LEU A 266 -6.02 -20.36 12.97
C LEU A 266 -4.65 -20.61 12.30
N ALA A 267 -4.63 -21.07 11.06
CA ALA A 267 -3.39 -21.19 10.28
C ALA A 267 -2.73 -19.82 10.08
N ALA A 268 -3.51 -18.81 9.70
CA ALA A 268 -3.01 -17.44 9.57
C ALA A 268 -2.51 -16.88 10.92
N ARG A 269 -3.24 -17.13 12.01
CA ARG A 269 -2.81 -16.75 13.37
C ARG A 269 -1.45 -17.32 13.72
N ARG A 270 -1.23 -18.62 13.47
CA ARG A 270 0.09 -19.26 13.68
C ARG A 270 1.16 -18.60 12.84
N TRP A 271 0.88 -18.31 11.57
CA TRP A 271 1.83 -17.64 10.68
C TRP A 271 2.22 -16.26 11.20
N TRP A 272 1.26 -15.43 11.61
CA TRP A 272 1.53 -14.10 12.17
C TRP A 272 2.26 -14.17 13.51
N SER A 273 1.96 -15.15 14.36
CA SER A 273 2.69 -15.39 15.63
C SER A 273 4.16 -15.74 15.37
N ASN A 274 4.42 -16.62 14.41
CA ASN A 274 5.79 -16.93 13.99
C ASN A 274 6.50 -15.69 13.43
N ARG A 275 5.80 -14.91 12.61
CA ARG A 275 6.35 -13.66 12.06
C ARG A 275 6.66 -12.64 13.17
N LEU A 276 5.85 -12.62 14.21
CA LEU A 276 6.08 -11.77 15.38
C LEU A 276 7.33 -12.19 16.15
N SER A 277 7.61 -13.49 16.29
CA SER A 277 8.83 -13.98 16.93
C SER A 277 10.10 -13.63 16.12
N GLU A 278 10.00 -13.48 14.80
CA GLU A 278 11.09 -13.03 13.92
C GLU A 278 11.35 -11.52 14.02
N SER A 279 10.42 -10.75 14.58
CA SER A 279 10.49 -9.29 14.60
C SER A 279 11.61 -8.79 15.49
N ARG A 280 12.46 -7.91 14.96
CA ARG A 280 13.62 -7.32 15.67
C ARG A 280 13.54 -5.79 15.76
N ALA A 281 12.58 -5.16 15.08
CA ALA A 281 12.39 -3.72 15.03
C ALA A 281 11.10 -3.32 15.77
N ARG A 282 11.18 -2.22 16.51
CA ARG A 282 10.02 -1.58 17.17
C ARG A 282 9.13 -0.84 16.19
#